data_14c6239ffda99eb4782562086e992f8c
#
_entry.id   14c6239ffda99eb4782562086e992f8c
#
_cell.length_a   1.000
_cell.length_b   1.000
_cell.length_c   1.000
_cell.angle_alpha   90.00
_cell.angle_beta   90.00
_cell.angle_gamma   90.00
#
_symmetry.space_group_name_H-M   'P 1'
#
loop_
_entity.id
_entity.type
_entity.pdbx_description
1 polymer ?
#
loop_
_entity_poly.entity_id
_entity_poly.type
_entity_poly.pdbx_seq_one_letter_code
_entity_poly.pdbx_strand_id
1 'polypeptide(L)'
;MIEKIFYHSDKDAAGYANARSMTGTYSVTQIALMEQLANNLQGELLEMAGTAKKSIENVFTIARLENDPYRKLTLEQVLRQEAAGKPWIRTSEDLIKEMETNGITGFTDKAGRRWSMQAYGNMAVRTTARQAEVAALLSSDEYDLWQITKVGTTCPVCAPLEGRVYSKSGTNPDYPPLTVAFGKIDPYGSNDLSNTYLNIHPNCLHSLVKYTTIGKSAERIQKDKDFSSIEKNPLNRDPRTKKQIAAYRKKQRNRQQLYRDIKQHKEYRTALGKDVPKDFAKFRELKYNDPEKWKYTKGLKEYLEKYPSSNKKYYNVGCNLKELGLHNIGNPLPPQKKQAFILPEGKRDPYHIMHRMLERQITDDDIRSYMNNARCMFSQWGGKRQVFYSSSGVCVITKNGDDWIYKTAWNKIDFDESTDIILEVIRKNGL
;
A
#
# COMPACT_ATOMS: atom_id res chain seq x y z
N MET A 1 16.47 -6.94 20.90
CA MET A 1 16.79 -7.25 19.49
C MET A 1 18.24 -7.11 19.23
N ILE A 2 18.75 -5.91 19.28
CA ILE A 2 20.17 -5.62 19.01
C ILE A 2 21.06 -6.55 19.83
N GLU A 3 20.83 -6.68 21.13
CA GLU A 3 21.60 -7.56 22.01
C GLU A 3 21.51 -9.04 21.61
N LYS A 4 20.31 -9.55 21.26
CA LYS A 4 20.17 -10.93 20.76
C LYS A 4 20.88 -11.16 19.44
N ILE A 5 20.83 -10.18 18.52
CA ILE A 5 21.54 -10.27 17.25
C ILE A 5 23.05 -10.29 17.51
N PHE A 6 23.54 -9.43 18.40
CA PHE A 6 24.96 -9.44 18.82
C PHE A 6 25.38 -10.79 19.38
N TYR A 7 24.58 -11.36 20.28
CA TYR A 7 24.88 -12.67 20.86
C TYR A 7 24.98 -13.77 19.78
N HIS A 8 24.01 -13.88 18.88
CA HIS A 8 24.03 -14.90 17.83
C HIS A 8 25.16 -14.66 16.83
N SER A 9 25.37 -13.43 16.40
CA SER A 9 26.41 -13.09 15.44
C SER A 9 27.84 -13.21 16.04
N ASP A 10 28.01 -12.88 17.30
CA ASP A 10 29.29 -13.10 18.02
C ASP A 10 29.59 -14.59 18.13
N LYS A 11 28.58 -15.41 18.42
CA LYS A 11 28.67 -16.87 18.39
C LYS A 11 29.09 -17.41 17.03
N ASP A 12 28.48 -16.93 15.98
CA ASP A 12 28.81 -17.32 14.62
C ASP A 12 30.21 -16.86 14.20
N ALA A 13 30.63 -15.68 14.69
CA ALA A 13 31.94 -15.12 14.43
C ALA A 13 33.07 -15.89 15.15
N ALA A 14 32.89 -16.21 16.44
CA ALA A 14 33.89 -16.88 17.25
C ALA A 14 33.90 -18.41 17.11
N GLY A 15 32.88 -18.97 16.47
CA GLY A 15 32.61 -20.41 16.46
C GLY A 15 31.99 -20.91 17.78
N TYR A 16 31.50 -22.15 17.74
CA TYR A 16 30.75 -22.70 18.88
C TYR A 16 31.53 -22.83 20.17
N ALA A 17 32.83 -23.04 20.08
CA ALA A 17 33.72 -23.22 21.27
C ALA A 17 33.85 -21.94 22.09
N ASN A 18 33.77 -20.76 21.46
CA ASN A 18 34.01 -19.46 22.10
C ASN A 18 32.72 -18.63 22.22
N ALA A 19 31.55 -19.22 21.94
CA ALA A 19 30.29 -18.51 22.05
C ALA A 19 30.00 -18.10 23.51
N ARG A 20 29.73 -16.83 23.72
CA ARG A 20 29.35 -16.28 25.03
C ARG A 20 27.93 -16.67 25.37
N SER A 21 27.66 -16.88 26.67
CA SER A 21 26.28 -17.10 27.11
C SER A 21 25.46 -15.80 26.94
N MET A 22 24.13 -15.91 26.84
CA MET A 22 23.25 -14.72 26.82
C MET A 22 23.39 -13.85 28.10
N THR A 23 23.90 -14.40 29.18
CA THR A 23 24.23 -13.71 30.43
C THR A 23 25.70 -13.27 30.49
N GLY A 24 26.48 -13.49 29.42
CA GLY A 24 27.89 -13.13 29.34
C GLY A 24 28.07 -11.62 29.27
N THR A 25 29.21 -11.18 29.78
CA THR A 25 29.64 -9.78 29.71
C THR A 25 30.11 -9.46 28.30
N TYR A 26 29.41 -8.55 27.63
CA TYR A 26 29.90 -7.96 26.41
C TYR A 26 31.10 -7.04 26.69
N SER A 27 31.99 -6.90 25.72
CA SER A 27 33.07 -5.92 25.82
C SER A 27 32.50 -4.50 25.82
N VAL A 28 33.27 -3.55 26.37
CA VAL A 28 32.88 -2.12 26.36
C VAL A 28 32.57 -1.64 24.96
N THR A 29 33.33 -2.08 23.95
CA THR A 29 33.12 -1.75 22.54
C THR A 29 31.80 -2.32 22.00
N GLN A 30 31.46 -3.56 22.38
CA GLN A 30 30.19 -4.16 21.97
C GLN A 30 28.97 -3.45 22.59
N ILE A 31 29.09 -3.08 23.87
CA ILE A 31 28.04 -2.30 24.56
C ILE A 31 27.87 -0.94 23.88
N ALA A 32 28.96 -0.23 23.63
CA ALA A 32 28.92 1.07 22.96
C ALA A 32 28.28 1.00 21.55
N LEU A 33 28.60 -0.03 20.76
CA LEU A 33 27.99 -0.27 19.46
C LEU A 33 26.50 -0.59 19.57
N MET A 34 26.08 -1.40 20.54
CA MET A 34 24.68 -1.71 20.77
C MET A 34 23.89 -0.46 21.14
N GLU A 35 24.41 0.38 22.03
CA GLU A 35 23.81 1.65 22.44
C GLU A 35 23.72 2.62 21.26
N GLN A 36 24.78 2.74 20.47
CA GLN A 36 24.80 3.61 19.32
C GLN A 36 23.76 3.18 18.26
N LEU A 37 23.65 1.89 17.96
CA LEU A 37 22.65 1.37 17.04
C LEU A 37 21.22 1.58 17.55
N ALA A 38 21.01 1.44 18.87
CA ALA A 38 19.73 1.73 19.50
C ALA A 38 19.39 3.22 19.39
N ASN A 39 20.36 4.10 19.64
CA ASN A 39 20.20 5.55 19.53
C ASN A 39 19.94 5.99 18.08
N ASN A 40 20.63 5.41 17.10
CA ASN A 40 20.42 5.68 15.68
C ASN A 40 19.03 5.26 15.23
N LEU A 41 18.58 4.06 15.59
CA LEU A 41 17.22 3.62 15.31
C LEU A 41 16.17 4.55 15.94
N GLN A 42 16.41 4.93 17.20
CA GLN A 42 15.55 5.89 17.89
C GLN A 42 15.54 7.25 17.19
N GLY A 43 16.70 7.75 16.76
CA GLY A 43 16.83 9.02 16.03
C GLY A 43 16.08 9.00 14.70
N GLU A 44 16.19 7.92 13.92
CA GLU A 44 15.44 7.75 12.67
C GLU A 44 13.94 7.70 12.91
N LEU A 45 13.47 7.00 13.94
CA LEU A 45 12.05 6.93 14.30
C LEU A 45 11.52 8.28 14.79
N LEU A 46 12.33 9.05 15.54
CA LEU A 46 11.99 10.39 15.99
C LEU A 46 11.96 11.41 14.83
N GLU A 47 12.91 11.34 13.88
CA GLU A 47 12.90 12.17 12.68
C GLU A 47 11.67 11.88 11.83
N MET A 48 11.28 10.60 11.72
CA MET A 48 10.04 10.19 11.08
C MET A 48 8.82 10.81 11.77
N ALA A 49 8.73 10.71 13.09
CA ALA A 49 7.62 11.27 13.86
C ALA A 49 7.59 12.80 13.76
N GLY A 50 8.73 13.47 13.83
CA GLY A 50 8.85 14.93 13.65
C GLY A 50 8.46 15.39 12.25
N THR A 51 8.82 14.66 11.21
CA THR A 51 8.44 14.96 9.83
C THR A 51 6.95 14.70 9.59
N ALA A 52 6.40 13.62 10.16
CA ALA A 52 4.97 13.36 10.15
C ALA A 52 4.18 14.45 10.89
N LYS A 53 4.66 14.91 12.05
CA LYS A 53 4.09 16.03 12.81
C LYS A 53 4.02 17.29 11.97
N LYS A 54 5.10 17.70 11.30
CA LYS A 54 5.11 18.88 10.38
C LYS A 54 4.14 18.73 9.22
N SER A 55 3.94 17.52 8.71
CA SER A 55 2.97 17.24 7.64
C SER A 55 1.52 17.32 8.13
N ILE A 56 1.28 17.04 9.41
CA ILE A 56 -0.04 17.10 10.05
C ILE A 56 -0.35 18.52 10.52
N GLU A 57 0.64 19.28 10.99
CA GLU A 57 0.48 20.71 11.40
C GLU A 57 -0.07 21.59 10.25
N ASN A 58 0.13 21.17 9.01
CA ASN A 58 -0.49 21.80 7.84
C ASN A 58 -1.97 21.43 7.64
N VAL A 59 -2.53 20.49 8.43
CA VAL A 59 -3.91 20.00 8.30
C VAL A 59 -4.70 20.12 9.59
N PHE A 60 -4.08 20.01 10.78
CA PHE A 60 -4.75 20.12 12.07
C PHE A 60 -3.85 20.73 13.13
N THR A 61 -4.39 21.69 13.88
CA THR A 61 -3.77 22.25 15.10
C THR A 61 -3.80 21.15 16.19
N ILE A 62 -2.70 20.43 16.37
CA ILE A 62 -2.61 19.40 17.41
C ILE A 62 -2.27 20.07 18.73
N ALA A 63 -3.07 19.75 19.77
CA ALA A 63 -2.84 20.11 21.15
C ALA A 63 -1.44 19.67 21.61
N ARG A 64 -0.75 20.56 22.33
CA ARG A 64 0.58 20.44 22.92
C ARG A 64 0.90 19.03 23.44
N LEU A 65 1.89 18.38 22.81
CA LEU A 65 2.58 17.21 23.36
C LEU A 65 3.83 17.69 24.12
N GLU A 66 3.66 18.14 25.34
CA GLU A 66 4.76 18.61 26.21
C GLU A 66 5.58 17.47 26.86
N ASN A 67 5.09 16.24 26.78
CA ASN A 67 5.87 15.06 27.18
C ASN A 67 5.86 14.05 26.05
N ASP A 68 7.03 13.79 25.47
CA ASP A 68 7.18 12.91 24.32
C ASP A 68 6.91 11.43 24.71
N PRO A 69 5.64 10.97 24.67
CA PRO A 69 5.31 9.58 24.98
C PRO A 69 5.87 8.61 23.93
N TYR A 70 6.21 9.10 22.72
CA TYR A 70 6.71 8.28 21.63
C TYR A 70 8.12 7.77 21.89
N ARG A 71 8.98 8.60 22.50
CA ARG A 71 10.34 8.24 22.85
C ARG A 71 10.36 7.07 23.83
N LYS A 72 9.48 7.11 24.81
CA LYS A 72 9.39 6.08 25.87
C LYS A 72 8.72 4.81 25.35
N LEU A 73 7.63 4.95 24.60
CA LEU A 73 6.84 3.84 24.03
C LEU A 73 7.62 3.03 23.00
N THR A 74 8.34 3.68 22.08
CA THR A 74 9.08 2.99 21.02
C THR A 74 10.21 2.15 21.62
N LEU A 75 10.95 2.68 22.58
CA LEU A 75 12.05 1.97 23.23
C LEU A 75 11.53 0.86 24.15
N GLU A 76 10.52 1.12 24.96
CA GLU A 76 9.93 0.13 25.87
C GLU A 76 9.21 -1.00 25.11
N GLN A 77 8.50 -0.71 24.04
CA GLN A 77 7.85 -1.76 23.25
C GLN A 77 8.85 -2.62 22.48
N VAL A 78 9.85 -2.01 21.87
CA VAL A 78 10.92 -2.77 21.22
C VAL A 78 11.61 -3.66 22.25
N LEU A 79 11.98 -3.16 23.41
CA LEU A 79 12.64 -3.93 24.47
C LEU A 79 11.71 -5.03 25.06
N ARG A 80 10.44 -4.74 25.35
CA ARG A 80 9.48 -5.72 25.90
C ARG A 80 9.15 -6.84 24.93
N GLN A 81 9.00 -6.54 23.64
CA GLN A 81 8.63 -7.54 22.66
C GLN A 81 9.78 -8.47 22.31
N GLU A 82 11.00 -7.99 22.45
CA GLU A 82 12.21 -8.78 22.21
C GLU A 82 12.56 -9.70 23.36
N ALA A 83 12.33 -9.26 24.57
CA ALA A 83 12.34 -10.15 25.72
C ALA A 83 11.36 -11.32 25.58
N ALA A 84 10.27 -11.13 24.81
CA ALA A 84 9.27 -12.14 24.50
C ALA A 84 9.59 -13.00 23.25
N GLY A 85 10.73 -12.80 22.56
CA GLY A 85 11.12 -13.59 21.39
C GLY A 85 10.30 -13.37 20.13
N LYS A 86 9.59 -12.24 20.00
CA LYS A 86 8.76 -11.94 18.83
C LYS A 86 9.60 -11.59 17.60
N PRO A 87 9.22 -12.06 16.38
CA PRO A 87 9.89 -11.68 15.14
C PRO A 87 9.80 -10.17 14.90
N TRP A 88 10.85 -9.58 14.32
CA TRP A 88 10.92 -8.14 13.99
C TRP A 88 9.72 -7.61 13.16
N ILE A 89 9.10 -8.48 12.36
CA ILE A 89 7.88 -8.15 11.59
C ILE A 89 6.74 -7.76 12.52
N ARG A 90 6.52 -8.51 13.62
CA ARG A 90 5.46 -8.21 14.59
C ARG A 90 5.77 -6.96 15.40
N THR A 91 7.04 -6.74 15.72
CA THR A 91 7.48 -5.52 16.41
C THR A 91 7.20 -4.28 15.58
N SER A 92 7.47 -4.33 14.27
CA SER A 92 7.14 -3.22 13.37
C SER A 92 5.64 -3.05 13.14
N GLU A 93 4.86 -4.13 13.12
CA GLU A 93 3.38 -4.07 13.01
C GLU A 93 2.75 -3.42 14.24
N ASP A 94 3.21 -3.77 15.44
CA ASP A 94 2.70 -3.20 16.68
C ASP A 94 3.05 -1.71 16.79
N LEU A 95 4.27 -1.31 16.44
CA LEU A 95 4.70 0.09 16.37
C LEU A 95 3.85 0.90 15.37
N ILE A 96 3.60 0.35 14.19
CA ILE A 96 2.80 0.98 13.15
C ILE A 96 1.35 1.15 13.60
N LYS A 97 0.78 0.11 14.20
CA LYS A 97 -0.59 0.15 14.73
C LYS A 97 -0.76 1.24 15.78
N GLU A 98 0.24 1.40 16.64
CA GLU A 98 0.23 2.44 17.65
C GLU A 98 0.37 3.84 17.04
N MET A 99 1.25 4.02 16.06
CA MET A 99 1.35 5.27 15.31
C MET A 99 0.06 5.61 14.56
N GLU A 100 -0.57 4.62 13.91
CA GLU A 100 -1.87 4.78 13.23
C GLU A 100 -2.99 5.12 14.23
N THR A 101 -2.98 4.52 15.42
CA THR A 101 -3.93 4.83 16.51
C THR A 101 -3.78 6.28 16.97
N ASN A 102 -2.57 6.82 16.92
CA ASN A 102 -2.28 8.23 17.21
C ASN A 102 -2.45 9.17 16.00
N GLY A 103 -3.07 8.70 14.91
CA GLY A 103 -3.40 9.50 13.73
C GLY A 103 -2.26 9.75 12.75
N ILE A 104 -1.12 9.08 12.91
CA ILE A 104 0.04 9.24 12.04
C ILE A 104 -0.02 8.19 10.93
N THR A 105 -0.37 8.60 9.70
CA THR A 105 -0.55 7.68 8.56
C THR A 105 0.60 7.69 7.55
N GLY A 106 1.46 8.69 7.57
CA GLY A 106 2.60 8.82 6.67
C GLY A 106 3.27 10.20 6.73
N PHE A 107 4.37 10.35 6.01
CA PHE A 107 5.13 11.59 5.92
C PHE A 107 5.86 11.72 4.58
N THR A 108 6.42 12.90 4.33
CA THR A 108 7.27 13.16 3.17
C THR A 108 8.69 13.43 3.66
N ASP A 109 9.67 12.68 3.13
CA ASP A 109 11.09 12.87 3.50
C ASP A 109 11.70 14.13 2.87
N LYS A 110 12.93 14.48 3.27
CA LYS A 110 13.67 15.65 2.75
C LYS A 110 13.87 15.62 1.23
N ALA A 111 13.83 14.43 0.62
CA ALA A 111 13.93 14.25 -0.83
C ALA A 111 12.55 14.29 -1.54
N GLY A 112 11.47 14.65 -0.84
CA GLY A 112 10.13 14.74 -1.39
C GLY A 112 9.42 13.38 -1.58
N ARG A 113 9.97 12.28 -1.07
CA ARG A 113 9.38 10.94 -1.20
C ARG A 113 8.33 10.73 -0.12
N ARG A 114 7.14 10.29 -0.53
CA ARG A 114 6.06 9.94 0.40
C ARG A 114 6.28 8.53 0.96
N TRP A 115 6.34 8.45 2.27
CA TRP A 115 6.45 7.22 3.03
C TRP A 115 5.16 6.93 3.78
N SER A 116 4.69 5.69 3.74
CA SER A 116 3.76 5.23 4.77
C SER A 116 4.56 4.87 6.02
N MET A 117 3.95 5.01 7.19
CA MET A 117 4.58 4.62 8.46
C MET A 117 5.07 3.18 8.42
N GLN A 118 4.25 2.27 7.86
CA GLN A 118 4.60 0.87 7.69
C GLN A 118 5.86 0.66 6.83
N ALA A 119 5.95 1.35 5.69
CA ALA A 119 7.10 1.18 4.81
C ALA A 119 8.40 1.66 5.46
N TYR A 120 8.33 2.78 6.17
CA TYR A 120 9.50 3.36 6.84
C TYR A 120 9.88 2.56 8.10
N GLY A 121 8.94 2.23 8.97
CA GLY A 121 9.20 1.43 10.16
C GLY A 121 9.81 0.06 9.83
N ASN A 122 9.27 -0.61 8.82
CA ASN A 122 9.85 -1.86 8.31
C ASN A 122 11.27 -1.67 7.76
N MET A 123 11.55 -0.56 7.10
CA MET A 123 12.88 -0.23 6.59
C MET A 123 13.85 0.03 7.73
N ALA A 124 13.48 0.86 8.69
CA ALA A 124 14.33 1.21 9.83
C ALA A 124 14.68 -0.02 10.68
N VAL A 125 13.69 -0.80 11.09
CA VAL A 125 13.91 -2.02 11.91
C VAL A 125 14.79 -3.03 11.17
N ARG A 126 14.55 -3.28 9.88
CA ARG A 126 15.37 -4.23 9.10
C ARG A 126 16.81 -3.74 8.91
N THR A 127 16.98 -2.44 8.69
CA THR A 127 18.29 -1.83 8.54
C THR A 127 19.08 -1.94 9.83
N THR A 128 18.48 -1.59 10.97
CA THR A 128 19.11 -1.67 12.29
C THR A 128 19.43 -3.12 12.67
N ALA A 129 18.53 -4.07 12.40
CA ALA A 129 18.79 -5.49 12.63
C ALA A 129 20.03 -5.97 11.84
N ARG A 130 20.16 -5.55 10.59
CA ARG A 130 21.34 -5.89 9.77
C ARG A 130 22.61 -5.20 10.25
N GLN A 131 22.51 -3.94 10.66
CA GLN A 131 23.64 -3.21 11.24
C GLN A 131 24.13 -3.87 12.54
N ALA A 132 23.20 -4.29 13.41
CA ALA A 132 23.54 -5.01 14.63
C ALA A 132 24.24 -6.34 14.36
N GLU A 133 23.77 -7.12 13.38
CA GLU A 133 24.40 -8.36 12.95
C GLU A 133 25.85 -8.11 12.46
N VAL A 134 26.03 -7.15 11.58
CA VAL A 134 27.34 -6.80 11.03
C VAL A 134 28.26 -6.25 12.11
N ALA A 135 27.73 -5.40 13.00
CA ALA A 135 28.52 -4.89 14.14
C ALA A 135 29.03 -6.01 15.07
N ALA A 136 28.15 -6.97 15.40
CA ALA A 136 28.53 -8.12 16.22
C ALA A 136 29.59 -8.98 15.54
N LEU A 137 29.47 -9.25 14.24
CA LEU A 137 30.48 -9.99 13.47
C LEU A 137 31.84 -9.26 13.49
N LEU A 138 31.83 -7.95 13.25
CA LEU A 138 33.03 -7.13 13.20
C LEU A 138 33.64 -6.84 14.56
N SER A 139 32.92 -7.02 15.66
CA SER A 139 33.46 -6.87 17.02
C SER A 139 34.36 -8.02 17.42
N SER A 140 34.41 -9.11 16.66
CA SER A 140 35.35 -10.20 16.82
C SER A 140 36.75 -9.75 16.36
N ASP A 141 37.74 -9.76 17.26
CA ASP A 141 39.10 -9.32 16.95
C ASP A 141 39.95 -10.38 16.24
N GLU A 142 39.47 -11.61 16.14
CA GLU A 142 40.24 -12.75 15.63
C GLU A 142 40.44 -12.74 14.12
N TYR A 143 39.57 -12.03 13.35
CA TYR A 143 39.57 -12.08 11.90
C TYR A 143 39.61 -10.69 11.27
N ASP A 144 40.52 -10.51 10.33
CA ASP A 144 40.62 -9.29 9.53
C ASP A 144 39.85 -9.41 8.21
N LEU A 145 39.76 -10.62 7.60
CA LEU A 145 39.22 -10.79 6.28
C LEU A 145 37.76 -11.25 6.31
N TRP A 146 36.88 -10.46 5.62
CA TRP A 146 35.47 -10.70 5.55
C TRP A 146 34.97 -10.66 4.13
N GLN A 147 34.09 -11.58 3.79
CA GLN A 147 33.48 -11.63 2.47
C GLN A 147 32.03 -11.19 2.55
N ILE A 148 31.62 -10.27 1.66
CA ILE A 148 30.20 -9.89 1.53
C ILE A 148 29.41 -11.05 0.90
N THR A 149 28.32 -11.43 1.57
CA THR A 149 27.46 -12.53 1.11
C THR A 149 26.85 -12.27 -0.28
N LYS A 150 26.59 -13.34 -1.03
CA LYS A 150 25.84 -13.25 -2.30
C LYS A 150 24.37 -13.51 -2.03
N VAL A 151 23.51 -12.68 -2.64
CA VAL A 151 22.05 -12.88 -2.62
C VAL A 151 21.53 -13.17 -4.01
N GLY A 152 20.49 -14.00 -4.14
CA GLY A 152 20.04 -14.53 -5.45
C GLY A 152 19.56 -13.48 -6.46
N THR A 153 19.06 -12.33 -5.99
CA THR A 153 18.70 -11.19 -6.84
C THR A 153 19.14 -9.91 -6.19
N THR A 154 20.30 -9.43 -6.59
CA THR A 154 20.93 -8.24 -6.02
C THR A 154 20.58 -6.97 -6.80
N CYS A 155 20.59 -5.83 -6.09
CA CYS A 155 20.39 -4.52 -6.70
C CYS A 155 21.68 -4.02 -7.38
N PRO A 156 21.59 -2.97 -8.25
CA PRO A 156 22.76 -2.45 -8.95
C PRO A 156 23.82 -1.86 -8.01
N VAL A 157 23.43 -1.38 -6.84
CA VAL A 157 24.36 -0.79 -5.85
C VAL A 157 25.19 -1.86 -5.16
N CYS A 158 24.57 -2.99 -4.80
CA CYS A 158 25.25 -4.08 -4.11
C CYS A 158 26.03 -5.02 -5.03
N ALA A 159 25.58 -5.16 -6.28
CA ALA A 159 26.16 -6.14 -7.19
C ALA A 159 27.68 -6.02 -7.38
N PRO A 160 28.27 -4.82 -7.48
CA PRO A 160 29.74 -4.70 -7.59
C PRO A 160 30.47 -5.10 -6.32
N LEU A 161 29.80 -5.19 -5.18
CA LEU A 161 30.39 -5.46 -3.86
C LEU A 161 30.25 -6.92 -3.43
N GLU A 162 29.26 -7.63 -4.01
CA GLU A 162 28.92 -9.00 -3.63
C GLU A 162 30.05 -9.99 -3.87
N GLY A 163 30.31 -10.84 -2.89
CA GLY A 163 31.26 -11.95 -3.00
C GLY A 163 32.72 -11.54 -2.95
N ARG A 164 33.03 -10.25 -2.85
CA ARG A 164 34.40 -9.78 -2.65
C ARG A 164 34.81 -9.92 -1.19
N VAL A 165 36.10 -10.09 -0.99
CA VAL A 165 36.77 -10.12 0.30
C VAL A 165 37.28 -8.72 0.61
N TYR A 166 37.13 -8.30 1.86
CA TYR A 166 37.55 -7.00 2.36
C TYR A 166 38.35 -7.16 3.66
N SER A 167 39.30 -6.26 3.91
CA SER A 167 40.03 -6.16 5.15
C SER A 167 39.29 -5.24 6.14
N LYS A 168 39.00 -5.73 7.34
CA LYS A 168 38.42 -4.96 8.45
C LYS A 168 39.36 -3.86 8.91
N SER A 169 40.63 -4.17 9.09
CA SER A 169 41.65 -3.21 9.50
C SER A 169 42.00 -2.21 8.38
N GLY A 170 41.74 -2.57 7.11
CA GLY A 170 42.14 -1.78 5.95
C GLY A 170 43.66 -1.81 5.68
N THR A 171 44.43 -2.60 6.41
CA THR A 171 45.89 -2.67 6.29
C THR A 171 46.40 -3.85 5.45
N ASN A 172 45.52 -4.76 5.07
CA ASN A 172 45.86 -5.90 4.23
C ASN A 172 46.16 -5.46 2.80
N PRO A 173 47.37 -5.76 2.24
CA PRO A 173 47.74 -5.29 0.90
C PRO A 173 46.99 -6.00 -0.23
N ASP A 174 46.46 -7.18 0.01
CA ASP A 174 45.82 -8.04 -0.98
C ASP A 174 44.32 -7.77 -1.14
N TYR A 175 43.67 -7.12 -0.19
CA TYR A 175 42.24 -6.94 -0.14
C TYR A 175 41.85 -5.50 0.20
N PRO A 176 40.86 -4.94 -0.48
CA PRO A 176 40.42 -3.55 -0.24
C PRO A 176 39.86 -3.40 1.20
N PRO A 177 39.93 -2.20 1.76
CA PRO A 177 39.37 -1.94 3.09
C PRO A 177 37.85 -2.08 3.06
N LEU A 178 37.27 -2.62 4.14
CA LEU A 178 35.82 -2.83 4.27
C LEU A 178 35.02 -1.51 4.18
N THR A 179 35.63 -0.40 4.57
CA THR A 179 35.04 0.95 4.48
C THR A 179 34.63 1.35 3.05
N VAL A 180 35.21 0.74 2.04
CA VAL A 180 34.79 0.94 0.62
C VAL A 180 33.36 0.47 0.38
N ALA A 181 32.93 -0.61 1.07
CA ALA A 181 31.61 -1.20 0.93
C ALA A 181 30.62 -0.69 1.99
N PHE A 182 31.07 -0.59 3.23
CA PHE A 182 30.27 -0.27 4.41
C PHE A 182 30.57 1.10 5.01
N GLY A 183 31.26 1.96 4.36
CA GLY A 183 31.65 3.21 4.91
C GLY A 183 31.17 4.39 4.10
N LYS A 184 29.98 4.85 4.35
CA LYS A 184 29.59 6.19 3.83
C LYS A 184 28.84 6.93 4.89
N ILE A 185 29.59 7.64 5.66
CA ILE A 185 29.16 8.27 6.81
C ILE A 185 29.58 9.69 6.78
N ASP A 186 29.35 10.29 7.86
CA ASP A 186 29.85 11.63 8.07
C ASP A 186 31.34 11.67 7.69
N PRO A 187 31.71 12.33 6.58
CA PRO A 187 33.11 12.44 6.16
C PRO A 187 33.98 13.18 7.19
N TYR A 188 33.37 13.86 8.16
CA TYR A 188 34.00 14.57 9.25
C TYR A 188 33.97 13.81 10.57
N GLY A 189 33.32 12.63 10.60
CA GLY A 189 33.28 11.77 11.78
C GLY A 189 34.53 10.92 11.96
N SER A 190 34.59 10.14 13.04
CA SER A 190 35.72 9.24 13.31
C SER A 190 35.79 8.12 12.26
N ASN A 191 36.99 7.61 11.98
CA ASN A 191 37.20 6.51 11.02
C ASN A 191 36.95 5.13 11.65
N ASP A 192 36.44 5.06 12.88
CA ASP A 192 36.10 3.83 13.54
C ASP A 192 34.71 3.28 13.12
N LEU A 193 34.37 2.08 13.64
CA LEU A 193 33.10 1.44 13.36
C LEU A 193 31.90 2.27 13.84
N SER A 194 32.11 3.23 14.74
CA SER A 194 31.02 4.08 15.23
C SER A 194 30.50 5.05 14.17
N ASN A 195 31.34 5.38 13.21
CA ASN A 195 31.01 6.25 12.10
C ASN A 195 30.63 5.49 10.82
N THR A 196 30.38 4.18 10.86
CA THR A 196 30.06 3.41 9.66
C THR A 196 28.59 2.95 9.65
N TYR A 197 27.88 3.20 8.53
CA TYR A 197 26.66 2.48 8.22
C TYR A 197 27.02 1.02 8.01
N LEU A 198 26.87 0.19 8.97
CA LEU A 198 27.16 -1.24 8.92
C LEU A 198 26.23 -1.99 7.93
N ASN A 199 25.95 -1.35 6.83
CA ASN A 199 25.26 -1.89 5.66
C ASN A 199 25.58 -1.07 4.39
N ILE A 200 25.34 -1.62 3.22
CA ILE A 200 25.60 -0.93 1.94
C ILE A 200 24.57 0.18 1.67
N HIS A 201 23.32 -0.05 2.02
CA HIS A 201 22.20 0.89 1.90
C HIS A 201 21.01 0.42 2.75
N PRO A 202 20.03 1.27 3.06
CA PRO A 202 18.80 0.87 3.74
C PRO A 202 18.11 -0.32 3.08
N ASN A 203 17.56 -1.23 3.87
CA ASN A 203 16.99 -2.51 3.43
C ASN A 203 17.97 -3.48 2.75
N CYS A 204 19.26 -3.32 2.92
CA CYS A 204 20.27 -4.26 2.42
C CYS A 204 20.11 -5.63 3.07
N LEU A 205 20.22 -6.70 2.24
CA LEU A 205 20.15 -8.09 2.72
C LEU A 205 21.52 -8.73 2.86
N HIS A 206 22.59 -8.02 2.46
CA HIS A 206 23.94 -8.52 2.52
C HIS A 206 24.44 -8.50 3.96
N SER A 207 25.16 -9.55 4.30
CA SER A 207 25.89 -9.71 5.55
C SER A 207 27.34 -10.05 5.27
N LEU A 208 28.11 -10.29 6.29
CA LEU A 208 29.50 -10.67 6.22
C LEU A 208 29.67 -12.14 6.64
N VAL A 209 30.60 -12.81 5.97
CA VAL A 209 31.10 -14.11 6.42
C VAL A 209 32.62 -14.05 6.53
N LYS A 210 33.18 -14.77 7.50
CA LYS A 210 34.63 -14.88 7.66
C LYS A 210 35.25 -15.46 6.39
N TYR A 211 36.33 -14.87 5.96
CA TYR A 211 37.13 -15.40 4.89
C TYR A 211 38.44 -15.98 5.42
N THR A 212 38.68 -17.24 5.10
CA THR A 212 39.94 -17.91 5.42
C THR A 212 40.58 -18.50 4.18
N THR A 213 41.87 -18.54 4.14
CA THR A 213 42.66 -19.20 3.11
C THR A 213 42.96 -20.68 3.43
N ILE A 214 42.65 -21.13 4.67
CA ILE A 214 42.85 -22.51 5.08
C ILE A 214 42.08 -23.47 4.19
N GLY A 215 42.80 -24.46 3.63
CA GLY A 215 42.20 -25.46 2.75
C GLY A 215 41.91 -25.01 1.33
N LYS A 216 42.29 -23.78 0.93
CA LYS A 216 42.17 -23.28 -0.45
C LYS A 216 43.48 -23.45 -1.22
N SER A 217 43.40 -23.78 -2.49
CA SER A 217 44.56 -23.78 -3.37
C SER A 217 45.08 -22.35 -3.63
N ALA A 218 46.38 -22.23 -3.95
CA ALA A 218 47.00 -20.94 -4.27
C ALA A 218 46.28 -20.24 -5.45
N GLU A 219 45.83 -20.99 -6.45
CA GLU A 219 45.06 -20.46 -7.60
C GLU A 219 43.72 -19.92 -7.18
N ARG A 220 43.05 -20.58 -6.21
CA ARG A 220 41.76 -20.09 -5.70
C ARG A 220 41.94 -18.81 -4.89
N ILE A 221 42.96 -18.74 -4.08
CA ILE A 221 43.29 -17.53 -3.32
C ILE A 221 43.60 -16.37 -4.25
N GLN A 222 44.41 -16.65 -5.33
CA GLN A 222 44.70 -15.60 -6.32
C GLN A 222 43.45 -15.12 -7.07
N LYS A 223 42.52 -16.00 -7.43
CA LYS A 223 41.26 -15.62 -8.02
C LYS A 223 40.40 -14.76 -7.08
N ASP A 224 40.38 -15.10 -5.80
CA ASP A 224 39.62 -14.33 -4.79
C ASP A 224 40.27 -12.93 -4.60
N LYS A 225 41.63 -12.81 -4.62
CA LYS A 225 42.34 -11.53 -4.61
C LYS A 225 42.02 -10.69 -5.85
N ASP A 226 42.16 -11.29 -7.05
CA ASP A 226 41.90 -10.63 -8.32
C ASP A 226 40.43 -10.15 -8.43
N PHE A 227 39.52 -10.99 -7.99
CA PHE A 227 38.10 -10.63 -7.97
C PHE A 227 37.79 -9.49 -7.00
N SER A 228 38.49 -9.44 -5.86
CA SER A 228 38.29 -8.42 -4.83
C SER A 228 38.97 -7.09 -5.15
N SER A 229 40.03 -7.10 -6.00
CA SER A 229 40.73 -5.90 -6.41
C SER A 229 39.82 -4.88 -7.09
N ILE A 230 39.83 -3.62 -6.61
CA ILE A 230 39.05 -2.52 -7.19
C ILE A 230 39.66 -2.07 -8.52
N GLU A 231 40.98 -2.22 -8.67
CA GLU A 231 41.69 -1.87 -9.93
C GLU A 231 41.29 -2.81 -11.06
N LYS A 232 41.28 -4.13 -10.78
CA LYS A 232 40.92 -5.15 -11.78
C LYS A 232 39.39 -5.20 -12.01
N ASN A 233 38.60 -4.92 -11.00
CA ASN A 233 37.15 -4.94 -11.03
C ASN A 233 36.57 -3.65 -10.44
N PRO A 234 36.47 -2.57 -11.18
CA PRO A 234 35.97 -1.29 -10.72
C PRO A 234 34.53 -1.36 -10.19
N LEU A 235 34.24 -0.63 -9.10
CA LEU A 235 32.94 -0.65 -8.42
C LEU A 235 31.82 0.08 -9.21
N ASN A 236 32.18 0.89 -10.18
CA ASN A 236 31.23 1.62 -11.06
C ASN A 236 30.69 0.75 -12.20
N ARG A 237 31.18 -0.48 -12.35
CA ARG A 237 30.71 -1.41 -13.38
C ARG A 237 29.70 -2.39 -12.80
N ASP A 238 28.52 -2.51 -13.41
CA ASP A 238 27.52 -3.50 -13.05
C ASP A 238 27.94 -4.91 -13.53
N PRO A 239 28.28 -5.84 -12.62
CA PRO A 239 28.75 -7.17 -13.01
C PRO A 239 27.60 -8.14 -13.36
N ARG A 240 26.35 -7.71 -13.23
CA ARG A 240 25.20 -8.58 -13.44
C ARG A 240 24.99 -8.93 -14.90
N THR A 241 24.65 -10.18 -15.14
CA THR A 241 24.22 -10.66 -16.46
C THR A 241 22.84 -10.10 -16.84
N LYS A 242 22.53 -10.07 -18.13
CA LYS A 242 21.19 -9.67 -18.63
C LYS A 242 20.06 -10.46 -17.92
N LYS A 243 20.27 -11.77 -17.65
CA LYS A 243 19.33 -12.64 -16.94
C LYS A 243 19.10 -12.17 -15.50
N GLN A 244 20.18 -11.84 -14.79
CA GLN A 244 20.09 -11.34 -13.40
C GLN A 244 19.40 -9.97 -13.33
N ILE A 245 19.69 -9.08 -14.26
CA ILE A 245 19.01 -7.77 -14.38
C ILE A 245 17.50 -7.96 -14.64
N ALA A 246 17.14 -8.87 -15.56
CA ALA A 246 15.74 -9.18 -15.86
C ALA A 246 15.01 -9.76 -14.64
N ALA A 247 15.67 -10.69 -13.92
CA ALA A 247 15.13 -11.26 -12.68
C ALA A 247 14.90 -10.20 -11.58
N TYR A 248 15.86 -9.29 -11.39
CA TYR A 248 15.72 -8.17 -10.47
C TYR A 248 14.55 -7.25 -10.87
N ARG A 249 14.45 -6.85 -12.14
CA ARG A 249 13.33 -6.03 -12.64
C ARG A 249 11.98 -6.71 -12.45
N LYS A 250 11.90 -8.05 -12.69
CA LYS A 250 10.69 -8.84 -12.44
C LYS A 250 10.30 -8.80 -10.95
N LYS A 251 11.27 -9.01 -10.06
CA LYS A 251 11.05 -8.94 -8.60
C LYS A 251 10.51 -7.57 -8.18
N GLN A 252 11.07 -6.48 -8.72
CA GLN A 252 10.61 -5.12 -8.43
C GLN A 252 9.18 -4.88 -8.93
N ARG A 253 8.86 -5.30 -10.17
CA ARG A 253 7.49 -5.20 -10.71
C ARG A 253 6.48 -5.96 -9.88
N ASN A 254 6.80 -7.20 -9.48
CA ASN A 254 5.93 -8.03 -8.65
C ASN A 254 5.67 -7.37 -7.29
N ARG A 255 6.71 -6.79 -6.68
CA ARG A 255 6.59 -6.07 -5.41
C ARG A 255 5.71 -4.82 -5.56
N GLN A 256 5.91 -4.03 -6.61
CA GLN A 256 5.07 -2.86 -6.87
C GLN A 256 3.61 -3.26 -7.13
N GLN A 257 3.39 -4.34 -7.87
CA GLN A 257 2.05 -4.86 -8.11
C GLN A 257 1.37 -5.31 -6.83
N LEU A 258 2.10 -6.01 -5.95
CA LEU A 258 1.59 -6.41 -4.64
C LEU A 258 1.13 -5.20 -3.80
N TYR A 259 1.93 -4.14 -3.75
CA TYR A 259 1.56 -2.92 -3.03
C TYR A 259 0.32 -2.23 -3.62
N ARG A 260 0.21 -2.18 -4.97
CA ARG A 260 -0.99 -1.67 -5.62
C ARG A 260 -2.22 -2.49 -5.26
N ASP A 261 -2.09 -3.81 -5.24
CA ASP A 261 -3.19 -4.72 -4.89
C ASP A 261 -3.63 -4.54 -3.44
N ILE A 262 -2.68 -4.39 -2.50
CA ILE A 262 -2.99 -4.14 -1.07
C ILE A 262 -3.75 -2.81 -0.92
N LYS A 263 -3.27 -1.74 -1.56
CA LYS A 263 -3.95 -0.44 -1.55
C LYS A 263 -5.36 -0.55 -2.13
N GLN A 264 -5.49 -1.19 -3.29
CA GLN A 264 -6.76 -1.38 -3.96
C GLN A 264 -7.72 -2.23 -3.12
N HIS A 265 -7.23 -3.30 -2.48
CA HIS A 265 -8.05 -4.09 -1.56
C HIS A 265 -8.64 -3.25 -0.44
N LYS A 266 -7.81 -2.41 0.21
CA LYS A 266 -8.28 -1.49 1.27
C LYS A 266 -9.35 -0.52 0.75
N GLU A 267 -9.11 0.11 -0.41
CA GLU A 267 -10.07 1.03 -1.04
C GLU A 267 -11.40 0.34 -1.38
N TYR A 268 -11.35 -0.84 -2.00
CA TYR A 268 -12.55 -1.58 -2.36
C TYR A 268 -13.31 -2.10 -1.14
N ARG A 269 -12.59 -2.57 -0.11
CA ARG A 269 -13.20 -2.96 1.18
C ARG A 269 -13.90 -1.80 1.87
N THR A 270 -13.31 -0.62 1.83
CA THR A 270 -13.93 0.59 2.41
C THR A 270 -15.19 0.98 1.64
N ALA A 271 -15.15 0.92 0.30
CA ALA A 271 -16.27 1.34 -0.55
C ALA A 271 -17.42 0.31 -0.59
N LEU A 272 -17.10 -0.99 -0.65
CA LEU A 272 -18.06 -2.06 -0.93
C LEU A 272 -18.32 -3.01 0.25
N GLY A 273 -17.57 -2.88 1.34
CA GLY A 273 -17.78 -3.67 2.55
C GLY A 273 -17.73 -5.19 2.31
N LYS A 274 -18.86 -5.87 2.53
CA LYS A 274 -18.98 -7.33 2.44
C LYS A 274 -18.90 -7.88 1.01
N ASP A 275 -19.13 -7.06 0.00
CA ASP A 275 -19.08 -7.48 -1.41
C ASP A 275 -17.64 -7.72 -1.91
N VAL A 276 -16.63 -7.36 -1.11
CA VAL A 276 -15.22 -7.62 -1.38
C VAL A 276 -14.67 -8.57 -0.30
N PRO A 277 -13.93 -9.63 -0.67
CA PRO A 277 -13.35 -10.55 0.29
C PRO A 277 -12.54 -9.84 1.37
N LYS A 278 -12.70 -10.26 2.65
CA LYS A 278 -11.89 -9.75 3.76
C LYS A 278 -10.42 -10.19 3.62
N ASP A 279 -10.23 -11.42 3.15
CA ASP A 279 -8.92 -12.01 2.93
C ASP A 279 -8.29 -11.47 1.65
N PHE A 280 -7.03 -11.03 1.76
CA PHE A 280 -6.29 -10.43 0.64
C PHE A 280 -5.98 -11.42 -0.48
N ALA A 281 -5.72 -12.70 -0.15
CA ALA A 281 -5.44 -13.72 -1.16
C ALA A 281 -6.70 -13.98 -2.02
N LYS A 282 -7.87 -14.09 -1.37
CA LYS A 282 -9.16 -14.22 -2.06
C LYS A 282 -9.51 -12.98 -2.89
N PHE A 283 -9.12 -11.79 -2.44
CA PHE A 283 -9.29 -10.57 -3.25
C PHE A 283 -8.43 -10.62 -4.54
N ARG A 284 -7.19 -11.09 -4.44
CA ARG A 284 -6.33 -11.26 -5.62
C ARG A 284 -6.87 -12.33 -6.57
N GLU A 285 -7.40 -13.41 -6.02
CA GLU A 285 -8.07 -14.47 -6.78
C GLU A 285 -9.27 -13.90 -7.55
N LEU A 286 -10.16 -13.17 -6.89
CA LEU A 286 -11.26 -12.44 -7.52
C LEU A 286 -10.76 -11.52 -8.65
N LYS A 287 -9.68 -10.77 -8.41
CA LYS A 287 -9.16 -9.79 -9.36
C LYS A 287 -8.56 -10.42 -10.61
N TYR A 288 -7.83 -11.52 -10.48
CA TYR A 288 -7.02 -12.08 -11.56
C TYR A 288 -7.60 -13.34 -12.19
N ASN A 289 -8.43 -14.08 -11.46
CA ASN A 289 -8.94 -15.36 -11.90
C ASN A 289 -10.44 -15.35 -12.21
N ASP A 290 -11.16 -14.26 -11.86
CA ASP A 290 -12.59 -14.11 -12.14
C ASP A 290 -12.88 -12.75 -12.81
N PRO A 291 -12.65 -12.63 -14.13
CA PRO A 291 -12.76 -11.35 -14.86
C PRO A 291 -14.18 -10.78 -14.86
N GLU A 292 -15.22 -11.62 -14.88
CA GLU A 292 -16.61 -11.15 -14.88
C GLU A 292 -16.98 -10.57 -13.51
N LYS A 293 -16.67 -11.29 -12.45
CA LYS A 293 -16.88 -10.80 -11.08
C LYS A 293 -16.05 -9.57 -10.77
N TRP A 294 -14.83 -9.51 -11.28
CA TRP A 294 -13.98 -8.33 -11.14
C TRP A 294 -14.54 -7.12 -11.88
N LYS A 295 -15.07 -7.33 -13.11
CA LYS A 295 -15.76 -6.29 -13.90
C LYS A 295 -16.97 -5.75 -13.14
N TYR A 296 -17.80 -6.65 -12.61
CA TYR A 296 -18.95 -6.29 -11.77
C TYR A 296 -18.52 -5.49 -10.54
N THR A 297 -17.51 -5.94 -9.80
CA THR A 297 -16.99 -5.29 -8.59
C THR A 297 -16.47 -3.88 -8.86
N LYS A 298 -15.77 -3.69 -9.99
CA LYS A 298 -15.33 -2.35 -10.43
C LYS A 298 -16.51 -1.45 -10.76
N GLY A 299 -17.43 -1.94 -11.57
CA GLY A 299 -18.60 -1.17 -11.97
C GLY A 299 -19.48 -0.77 -10.77
N LEU A 300 -19.66 -1.67 -9.80
CA LEU A 300 -20.39 -1.35 -8.58
C LEU A 300 -19.69 -0.24 -7.77
N LYS A 301 -18.36 -0.29 -7.64
CA LYS A 301 -17.61 0.77 -6.96
C LYS A 301 -17.78 2.13 -7.65
N GLU A 302 -17.56 2.18 -8.95
CA GLU A 302 -17.73 3.40 -9.77
C GLU A 302 -19.15 3.95 -9.69
N TYR A 303 -20.15 3.08 -9.71
CA TYR A 303 -21.55 3.47 -9.60
C TYR A 303 -21.86 4.08 -8.23
N LEU A 304 -21.43 3.46 -7.13
CA LEU A 304 -21.67 3.98 -5.78
C LEU A 304 -20.89 5.26 -5.48
N GLU A 305 -19.72 5.45 -6.07
CA GLU A 305 -18.98 6.72 -5.98
C GLU A 305 -19.69 7.84 -6.71
N LYS A 306 -20.27 7.55 -7.87
CA LYS A 306 -21.01 8.53 -8.65
C LYS A 306 -22.39 8.85 -8.05
N TYR A 307 -23.02 7.88 -7.40
CA TYR A 307 -24.36 7.99 -6.82
C TYR A 307 -24.36 7.54 -5.36
N PRO A 308 -23.84 8.34 -4.42
CA PRO A 308 -23.65 7.94 -3.01
C PRO A 308 -24.95 7.55 -2.28
N SER A 309 -26.10 8.09 -2.71
CA SER A 309 -27.42 7.75 -2.16
C SER A 309 -28.01 6.45 -2.74
N SER A 310 -27.37 5.86 -3.75
CA SER A 310 -27.81 4.61 -4.37
C SER A 310 -27.32 3.41 -3.61
N ASN A 311 -28.09 2.33 -3.66
CA ASN A 311 -27.66 1.04 -3.13
C ASN A 311 -27.43 0.03 -4.27
N LYS A 312 -26.87 -1.13 -3.91
CA LYS A 312 -26.55 -2.21 -4.84
C LYS A 312 -27.73 -2.69 -5.68
N LYS A 313 -28.95 -2.64 -5.15
CA LYS A 313 -30.17 -3.08 -5.88
C LYS A 313 -30.35 -2.29 -7.16
N TYR A 314 -30.19 -0.97 -7.13
CA TYR A 314 -30.30 -0.12 -8.33
C TYR A 314 -29.21 -0.42 -9.35
N TYR A 315 -27.98 -0.66 -8.91
CA TYR A 315 -26.91 -1.09 -9.82
C TYR A 315 -27.24 -2.42 -10.50
N ASN A 316 -27.76 -3.40 -9.75
CA ASN A 316 -28.14 -4.71 -10.28
C ASN A 316 -29.29 -4.59 -11.30
N VAL A 317 -30.27 -3.73 -11.05
CA VAL A 317 -31.34 -3.45 -12.05
C VAL A 317 -30.71 -3.02 -13.38
N GLY A 318 -29.74 -2.09 -13.34
CA GLY A 318 -29.06 -1.63 -14.56
C GLY A 318 -28.27 -2.73 -15.27
N CYS A 319 -27.61 -3.62 -14.53
CA CYS A 319 -26.90 -4.77 -15.09
C CYS A 319 -27.86 -5.76 -15.76
N ASN A 320 -28.93 -6.18 -15.06
CA ASN A 320 -29.88 -7.15 -15.56
C ASN A 320 -30.62 -6.64 -16.81
N LEU A 321 -30.95 -5.35 -16.85
CA LEU A 321 -31.58 -4.76 -18.03
C LEU A 321 -30.64 -4.73 -19.25
N LYS A 322 -29.35 -4.47 -19.03
CA LYS A 322 -28.33 -4.53 -20.10
C LYS A 322 -28.16 -5.96 -20.63
N GLU A 323 -28.19 -6.96 -19.77
CA GLU A 323 -28.13 -8.38 -20.14
C GLU A 323 -29.35 -8.77 -21.03
N LEU A 324 -30.48 -8.15 -20.79
CA LEU A 324 -31.71 -8.31 -21.62
C LEU A 324 -31.73 -7.42 -22.87
N GLY A 325 -30.62 -6.75 -23.21
CA GLY A 325 -30.50 -5.92 -24.41
C GLY A 325 -31.07 -4.50 -24.30
N LEU A 326 -31.51 -4.09 -23.10
CA LEU A 326 -32.10 -2.76 -22.87
C LEU A 326 -31.00 -1.75 -22.44
N HIS A 327 -30.27 -1.20 -23.41
CA HIS A 327 -29.08 -0.38 -23.14
C HIS A 327 -29.33 1.12 -22.91
N ASN A 328 -30.44 1.68 -23.44
CA ASN A 328 -30.67 3.13 -23.51
C ASN A 328 -31.63 3.67 -22.44
N ILE A 329 -31.93 2.89 -21.41
CA ILE A 329 -32.95 3.23 -20.41
C ILE A 329 -32.45 4.32 -19.44
N GLY A 330 -31.15 4.48 -19.27
CA GLY A 330 -30.52 5.40 -18.29
C GLY A 330 -30.02 4.68 -17.05
N ASN A 331 -29.60 5.44 -16.05
CA ASN A 331 -29.10 4.90 -14.81
C ASN A 331 -30.21 4.75 -13.77
N PRO A 332 -30.47 3.53 -13.25
CA PRO A 332 -31.48 3.32 -12.22
C PRO A 332 -31.02 3.91 -10.90
N LEU A 333 -31.86 4.70 -10.26
CA LEU A 333 -31.58 5.41 -9.02
C LEU A 333 -32.78 5.31 -8.07
N PRO A 334 -32.59 5.55 -6.76
CA PRO A 334 -33.69 5.79 -5.85
C PRO A 334 -34.58 6.92 -6.34
N PRO A 335 -35.91 6.77 -6.34
CA PRO A 335 -36.79 7.82 -6.83
C PRO A 335 -36.75 9.02 -5.87
N GLN A 336 -36.60 10.21 -6.42
CA GLN A 336 -36.77 11.44 -5.67
C GLN A 336 -38.29 11.71 -5.50
N LYS A 337 -38.74 11.66 -4.29
CA LYS A 337 -40.15 11.94 -3.95
C LYS A 337 -40.41 13.45 -3.91
N LYS A 338 -41.61 13.87 -4.26
CA LYS A 338 -42.09 15.26 -4.17
C LYS A 338 -41.44 16.24 -5.18
N GLN A 339 -41.29 15.86 -6.41
CA GLN A 339 -40.94 16.84 -7.44
C GLN A 339 -42.19 17.61 -7.89
N ALA A 340 -42.10 18.93 -7.89
CA ALA A 340 -43.06 19.78 -8.56
C ALA A 340 -42.79 19.73 -10.07
N PHE A 341 -43.83 19.63 -10.87
CA PHE A 341 -43.72 19.78 -12.31
C PHE A 341 -44.64 20.91 -12.76
N ILE A 342 -44.19 21.63 -13.78
CA ILE A 342 -44.86 22.76 -14.33
C ILE A 342 -45.20 22.44 -15.80
N LEU A 343 -46.41 22.67 -16.24
CA LEU A 343 -46.74 22.59 -17.64
C LEU A 343 -45.99 23.69 -18.39
N PRO A 344 -45.36 23.38 -19.55
CA PRO A 344 -44.60 24.37 -20.30
C PRO A 344 -45.50 25.47 -20.83
N GLU A 345 -45.21 26.72 -20.47
CA GLU A 345 -45.80 27.90 -21.11
C GLU A 345 -44.98 28.28 -22.33
N GLY A 346 -45.62 28.70 -23.42
CA GLY A 346 -44.99 29.22 -24.62
C GLY A 346 -44.78 28.24 -25.78
N LYS A 347 -43.77 28.45 -26.62
CA LYS A 347 -43.56 27.87 -27.97
C LYS A 347 -43.45 26.35 -28.09
N ARG A 348 -43.46 25.61 -27.01
CA ARG A 348 -43.54 24.14 -27.03
C ARG A 348 -45.00 23.76 -26.89
N ASP A 349 -45.49 22.92 -27.81
CA ASP A 349 -46.86 22.52 -27.89
C ASP A 349 -47.43 22.05 -26.53
N PRO A 350 -48.12 22.94 -25.77
CA PRO A 350 -48.74 22.56 -24.50
C PRO A 350 -49.92 21.59 -24.72
N TYR A 351 -50.50 21.58 -25.93
CA TYR A 351 -51.59 20.69 -26.30
C TYR A 351 -51.13 19.22 -26.34
N HIS A 352 -49.88 18.95 -26.66
CA HIS A 352 -49.39 17.57 -26.73
C HIS A 352 -49.49 16.85 -25.39
N ILE A 353 -49.11 17.50 -24.31
CA ILE A 353 -49.15 16.91 -22.96
C ILE A 353 -50.60 16.76 -22.50
N MET A 354 -51.40 17.81 -22.65
CA MET A 354 -52.81 17.78 -22.27
C MET A 354 -53.59 16.77 -23.12
N HIS A 355 -53.32 16.69 -24.42
CA HIS A 355 -53.92 15.71 -25.30
C HIS A 355 -53.61 14.27 -24.88
N ARG A 356 -52.34 13.97 -24.52
CA ARG A 356 -51.95 12.65 -24.02
C ARG A 356 -52.56 12.30 -22.68
N MET A 357 -52.74 13.27 -21.79
CA MET A 357 -53.44 13.06 -20.51
C MET A 357 -54.92 12.73 -20.74
N LEU A 358 -55.58 13.47 -21.62
CA LEU A 358 -56.97 13.21 -22.01
C LEU A 358 -57.12 11.87 -22.71
N GLU A 359 -56.29 11.59 -23.72
CA GLU A 359 -56.29 10.35 -24.49
C GLU A 359 -56.16 9.11 -23.59
N ARG A 360 -55.31 9.21 -22.59
CA ARG A 360 -55.00 8.10 -21.66
C ARG A 360 -55.76 8.16 -20.34
N GLN A 361 -56.68 9.10 -20.21
CA GLN A 361 -57.46 9.33 -18.98
C GLN A 361 -56.58 9.43 -17.71
N ILE A 362 -55.48 10.18 -17.80
CA ILE A 362 -54.53 10.37 -16.71
C ILE A 362 -54.72 11.77 -16.11
N THR A 363 -54.87 11.84 -14.80
CA THR A 363 -54.98 13.09 -14.03
C THR A 363 -53.63 13.51 -13.46
N ASP A 364 -53.55 14.75 -12.98
CA ASP A 364 -52.37 15.24 -12.22
C ASP A 364 -52.11 14.41 -10.95
N ASP A 365 -53.17 13.94 -10.30
CA ASP A 365 -53.06 13.10 -9.12
C ASP A 365 -52.54 11.72 -9.46
N ASP A 366 -52.88 11.16 -10.61
CA ASP A 366 -52.31 9.91 -11.10
C ASP A 366 -50.81 10.06 -11.31
N ILE A 367 -50.36 11.14 -11.93
CA ILE A 367 -48.95 11.41 -12.19
C ILE A 367 -48.20 11.56 -10.86
N ARG A 368 -48.72 12.30 -9.88
CA ARG A 368 -48.16 12.42 -8.56
C ARG A 368 -48.08 11.05 -7.86
N SER A 369 -49.15 10.24 -8.03
CA SER A 369 -49.18 8.87 -7.51
C SER A 369 -48.10 8.01 -8.14
N TYR A 370 -47.87 8.07 -9.45
CA TYR A 370 -46.81 7.33 -10.14
C TYR A 370 -45.42 7.71 -9.64
N MET A 371 -45.15 9.00 -9.40
CA MET A 371 -43.89 9.47 -8.84
C MET A 371 -43.71 9.04 -7.37
N ASN A 372 -44.74 9.21 -6.55
CA ASN A 372 -44.66 8.89 -5.12
C ASN A 372 -44.55 7.39 -4.86
N ASN A 373 -45.17 6.57 -5.68
CA ASN A 373 -45.16 5.10 -5.58
C ASN A 373 -44.10 4.45 -6.47
N ALA A 374 -43.24 5.26 -7.12
CA ALA A 374 -42.18 4.73 -7.96
C ALA A 374 -41.23 3.87 -7.13
N ARG A 375 -40.86 2.71 -7.64
CA ARG A 375 -39.90 1.79 -7.06
C ARG A 375 -38.48 2.08 -7.52
N CYS A 376 -38.36 2.62 -8.74
CA CYS A 376 -37.10 2.98 -9.36
C CYS A 376 -37.32 4.20 -10.28
N MET A 377 -36.30 5.06 -10.33
CA MET A 377 -36.22 6.16 -11.26
C MET A 377 -35.03 5.94 -12.19
N PHE A 378 -35.19 6.18 -13.48
CA PHE A 378 -34.07 6.13 -14.43
C PHE A 378 -33.65 7.54 -14.82
N SER A 379 -32.42 7.88 -14.53
CA SER A 379 -31.79 9.15 -14.86
C SER A 379 -31.17 9.09 -16.26
N GLN A 380 -31.59 9.98 -17.15
CA GLN A 380 -31.12 10.10 -18.52
C GLN A 380 -30.56 11.50 -18.78
N TRP A 381 -29.81 11.68 -19.88
CA TRP A 381 -29.28 12.97 -20.34
C TRP A 381 -28.49 13.74 -19.25
N GLY A 382 -27.63 13.04 -18.54
CA GLY A 382 -26.85 13.67 -17.46
C GLY A 382 -27.68 14.17 -16.27
N GLY A 383 -28.85 13.56 -16.03
CA GLY A 383 -29.77 13.93 -14.94
C GLY A 383 -30.88 14.90 -15.37
N LYS A 384 -30.87 15.37 -16.61
CA LYS A 384 -31.90 16.33 -17.13
C LYS A 384 -33.23 15.69 -17.47
N ARG A 385 -33.29 14.35 -17.57
CA ARG A 385 -34.54 13.60 -17.80
C ARG A 385 -34.63 12.48 -16.76
N GLN A 386 -35.80 12.33 -16.16
CA GLN A 386 -36.09 11.31 -15.16
C GLN A 386 -37.36 10.56 -15.55
N VAL A 387 -37.29 9.23 -15.47
CA VAL A 387 -38.39 8.33 -15.77
C VAL A 387 -38.71 7.53 -14.51
N PHE A 388 -39.92 7.69 -13.99
CA PHE A 388 -40.39 7.05 -12.77
C PHE A 388 -41.24 5.82 -13.12
N TYR A 389 -40.86 4.66 -12.61
CA TYR A 389 -41.56 3.41 -12.79
C TYR A 389 -42.29 3.02 -11.50
N SER A 390 -43.62 2.98 -11.56
CA SER A 390 -44.48 2.41 -10.54
C SER A 390 -45.31 1.25 -11.10
N SER A 391 -45.91 0.46 -10.24
CA SER A 391 -46.78 -0.65 -10.64
C SER A 391 -48.10 -0.21 -11.30
N SER A 392 -48.48 1.05 -11.11
CA SER A 392 -49.74 1.62 -11.65
C SER A 392 -49.56 2.52 -12.87
N GLY A 393 -48.33 3.00 -13.09
CA GLY A 393 -48.06 3.87 -14.23
C GLY A 393 -46.60 4.35 -14.23
N VAL A 394 -46.21 4.98 -15.31
CA VAL A 394 -44.89 5.56 -15.54
C VAL A 394 -45.05 7.04 -15.88
N CYS A 395 -44.19 7.88 -15.34
CA CYS A 395 -44.12 9.27 -15.75
C CYS A 395 -42.72 9.71 -16.12
N VAL A 396 -42.61 10.67 -17.00
CA VAL A 396 -41.37 11.26 -17.49
C VAL A 396 -41.36 12.75 -17.21
N ILE A 397 -40.34 13.22 -16.52
CA ILE A 397 -40.08 14.65 -16.33
C ILE A 397 -38.76 15.05 -16.97
N THR A 398 -38.66 16.29 -17.40
CA THR A 398 -37.41 16.86 -17.95
C THR A 398 -37.13 18.21 -17.31
N LYS A 399 -35.85 18.52 -17.12
CA LYS A 399 -35.41 19.81 -16.59
C LYS A 399 -35.41 20.86 -17.69
N ASN A 400 -36.02 22.05 -17.42
CA ASN A 400 -36.00 23.21 -18.28
C ASN A 400 -35.58 24.43 -17.45
N GLY A 401 -34.32 24.88 -17.62
CA GLY A 401 -33.72 25.82 -16.65
C GLY A 401 -33.63 25.20 -15.27
N ASP A 402 -34.19 25.85 -14.27
CA ASP A 402 -34.24 25.34 -12.88
C ASP A 402 -35.50 24.53 -12.58
N ASP A 403 -36.49 24.55 -13.47
CA ASP A 403 -37.77 23.89 -13.26
C ASP A 403 -37.80 22.48 -13.84
N TRP A 404 -38.63 21.62 -13.23
CA TRP A 404 -38.96 20.31 -13.76
C TRP A 404 -40.32 20.36 -14.48
N ILE A 405 -40.32 19.95 -15.72
CA ILE A 405 -41.48 19.97 -16.58
C ILE A 405 -41.94 18.54 -16.83
N TYR A 406 -43.22 18.31 -16.62
CA TYR A 406 -43.86 17.09 -17.02
C TYR A 406 -43.80 16.92 -18.56
N LYS A 407 -43.35 15.74 -19.02
CA LYS A 407 -43.17 15.46 -20.46
C LYS A 407 -44.17 14.49 -21.01
N THR A 408 -44.42 13.37 -20.35
CA THR A 408 -45.41 12.35 -20.71
C THR A 408 -45.68 11.39 -19.58
N ALA A 409 -46.81 10.70 -19.58
CA ALA A 409 -47.13 9.58 -18.72
C ALA A 409 -47.93 8.52 -19.45
N TRP A 410 -47.93 7.33 -18.92
CA TRP A 410 -48.83 6.25 -19.31
C TRP A 410 -49.22 5.42 -18.10
N ASN A 411 -50.44 4.92 -18.12
CA ASN A 411 -50.98 4.07 -17.07
C ASN A 411 -50.69 2.59 -17.35
N LYS A 412 -51.08 1.71 -16.44
CA LYS A 412 -50.83 0.27 -16.56
C LYS A 412 -51.43 -0.38 -17.80
N ILE A 413 -52.52 0.16 -18.33
CA ILE A 413 -53.22 -0.38 -19.53
C ILE A 413 -52.34 -0.17 -20.78
N ASP A 414 -51.53 0.88 -20.78
CA ASP A 414 -50.68 1.28 -21.90
C ASP A 414 -49.25 0.74 -21.78
N PHE A 415 -49.00 -0.21 -20.88
CA PHE A 415 -47.66 -0.79 -20.74
C PHE A 415 -47.29 -1.63 -21.95
N ASP A 416 -46.11 -1.35 -22.49
CA ASP A 416 -45.50 -2.16 -23.53
C ASP A 416 -44.63 -3.26 -22.94
N GLU A 417 -44.22 -4.22 -23.77
CA GLU A 417 -43.34 -5.32 -23.36
C GLU A 417 -42.07 -4.83 -22.66
N SER A 418 -41.48 -3.73 -23.10
CA SER A 418 -40.28 -3.14 -22.49
C SER A 418 -40.58 -2.64 -21.09
N THR A 419 -41.72 -2.02 -20.85
CA THR A 419 -42.17 -1.55 -19.54
C THR A 419 -42.37 -2.72 -18.57
N ASP A 420 -43.01 -3.79 -19.05
CA ASP A 420 -43.23 -5.00 -18.24
C ASP A 420 -41.91 -5.68 -17.85
N ILE A 421 -40.97 -5.80 -18.78
CA ILE A 421 -39.62 -6.33 -18.50
C ILE A 421 -38.91 -5.47 -17.44
N ILE A 422 -38.96 -4.14 -17.56
CA ILE A 422 -38.32 -3.23 -16.59
C ILE A 422 -38.95 -3.41 -15.21
N LEU A 423 -40.25 -3.44 -15.09
CA LEU A 423 -40.97 -3.63 -13.83
C LEU A 423 -40.68 -4.99 -13.21
N GLU A 424 -40.58 -6.03 -14.02
CA GLU A 424 -40.18 -7.37 -13.52
C GLU A 424 -38.77 -7.40 -12.98
N VAL A 425 -37.80 -6.79 -13.67
CA VAL A 425 -36.42 -6.69 -13.20
C VAL A 425 -36.33 -5.86 -11.92
N ILE A 426 -37.07 -4.74 -11.81
CA ILE A 426 -37.15 -3.95 -10.58
C ILE A 426 -37.64 -4.83 -9.43
N ARG A 427 -38.75 -5.55 -9.62
CA ARG A 427 -39.32 -6.46 -8.64
C ARG A 427 -38.36 -7.59 -8.23
N LYS A 428 -37.70 -8.25 -9.19
CA LYS A 428 -36.72 -9.32 -8.94
C LYS A 428 -35.53 -8.85 -8.08
N ASN A 429 -35.19 -7.57 -8.14
CA ASN A 429 -34.15 -6.96 -7.30
C ASN A 429 -34.67 -6.49 -5.93
N GLY A 430 -35.95 -6.75 -5.60
CA GLY A 430 -36.54 -6.39 -4.32
C GLY A 430 -36.75 -4.88 -4.13
N LEU A 431 -37.09 -4.18 -5.22
CA LEU A 431 -37.44 -2.77 -5.25
C LEU A 431 -38.95 -2.63 -5.54
#